data_3b504c4b76036e88590412fa26393fbe
#
_entry.id   3b504c4b76036e88590412fa26393fbe
#
_cell.length_a   1.000
_cell.length_b   1.000
_cell.length_c   1.000
_cell.angle_alpha   90.00
_cell.angle_beta   90.00
_cell.angle_gamma   90.00
#
_symmetry.space_group_name_H-M   'P 1'
#
loop_
_entity.id
_entity.type
_entity.pdbx_description
1 polymer ?
#
loop_
_entity_poly.entity_id
_entity_poly.type
_entity_poly.pdbx_seq_one_letter_code
_entity_poly.pdbx_strand_id
1 'polypeptide(L)'
;MSDTVTFTLDGAEVSAPAGQTIWDVTKCQGFIIPHLCHRDEPGYRSDGNCRACMVEVEGERTLVASCIRPVAEGMVVHTRSDRAKQARRMVMEMLVADQPQQEVAHDKSSHLWEMAAGQGVLESRFQKLEEGRIPLLDDSHVAMSVNLDACIQCGLCVRACREVQVNDVIGMSGRGHDAYPTFDMADPIGESSCVACG
;
A
#
# COMPACT_ATOMS: atom_id res chain seq x y z
N MET A 1 -5.80 -19.53 -25.71
CA MET A 1 -4.91 -18.46 -26.19
C MET A 1 -5.22 -17.26 -25.30
N SER A 2 -4.27 -16.77 -24.52
CA SER A 2 -4.49 -15.55 -23.71
C SER A 2 -4.59 -14.37 -24.67
N ASP A 3 -5.74 -13.68 -24.62
CA ASP A 3 -5.91 -12.46 -25.40
C ASP A 3 -4.82 -11.46 -24.97
N THR A 4 -4.10 -10.92 -25.95
CA THR A 4 -3.08 -9.90 -25.73
C THR A 4 -3.69 -8.55 -26.12
N VAL A 5 -3.49 -7.54 -25.29
CA VAL A 5 -3.89 -6.17 -25.56
C VAL A 5 -2.66 -5.31 -25.83
N THR A 6 -2.80 -4.35 -26.74
CA THR A 6 -1.76 -3.38 -27.09
C THR A 6 -2.17 -2.00 -26.64
N PHE A 7 -1.29 -1.30 -25.94
CA PHE A 7 -1.57 0.02 -25.39
C PHE A 7 -0.30 0.89 -25.33
N THR A 8 -0.43 2.16 -25.05
CA THR A 8 0.70 3.09 -24.93
C THR A 8 1.06 3.32 -23.47
N LEU A 9 2.33 3.11 -23.10
CA LEU A 9 2.87 3.35 -21.78
C LEU A 9 4.02 4.36 -21.87
N ASP A 10 3.83 5.54 -21.29
CA ASP A 10 4.80 6.66 -21.32
C ASP A 10 5.33 6.97 -22.74
N GLY A 11 4.46 6.86 -23.76
CA GLY A 11 4.77 7.12 -25.17
C GLY A 11 5.33 5.95 -25.96
N ALA A 12 5.57 4.80 -25.33
CA ALA A 12 5.99 3.56 -25.98
C ALA A 12 4.81 2.60 -26.17
N GLU A 13 4.72 1.93 -27.32
CA GLU A 13 3.75 0.86 -27.53
C GLU A 13 4.18 -0.40 -26.78
N VAL A 14 3.28 -0.99 -26.01
CA VAL A 14 3.50 -2.17 -25.17
C VAL A 14 2.36 -3.14 -25.36
N SER A 15 2.67 -4.43 -25.49
CA SER A 15 1.70 -5.52 -25.52
C SER A 15 1.79 -6.35 -24.22
N ALA A 16 0.63 -6.68 -23.66
CA ALA A 16 0.56 -7.46 -22.42
C ALA A 16 -0.67 -8.38 -22.43
N PRO A 17 -0.66 -9.50 -21.68
CA PRO A 17 -1.83 -10.34 -21.50
C PRO A 17 -3.02 -9.54 -20.94
N ALA A 18 -4.21 -9.76 -21.48
CA ALA A 18 -5.43 -9.18 -20.95
C ALA A 18 -5.63 -9.58 -19.48
N GLY A 19 -6.03 -8.62 -18.65
CA GLY A 19 -6.23 -8.82 -17.22
C GLY A 19 -5.03 -8.49 -16.34
N GLN A 20 -3.82 -8.34 -16.91
CA GLN A 20 -2.71 -7.77 -16.15
C GLN A 20 -3.00 -6.32 -15.77
N THR A 21 -2.53 -5.91 -14.59
CA THR A 21 -2.64 -4.53 -14.15
C THR A 21 -1.55 -3.66 -14.78
N ILE A 22 -1.78 -2.35 -14.80
CA ILE A 22 -0.75 -1.40 -15.25
C ILE A 22 0.55 -1.59 -14.45
N TRP A 23 0.43 -1.87 -13.13
CA TRP A 23 1.59 -2.09 -12.25
C TRP A 23 2.38 -3.34 -12.66
N ASP A 24 1.70 -4.46 -12.95
CA ASP A 24 2.34 -5.71 -13.38
C ASP A 24 3.14 -5.49 -14.67
N VAL A 25 2.52 -4.79 -15.64
CA VAL A 25 3.17 -4.51 -16.92
C VAL A 25 4.39 -3.62 -16.74
N THR A 26 4.31 -2.55 -15.91
CA THR A 26 5.48 -1.69 -15.67
C THR A 26 6.62 -2.42 -14.99
N LYS A 27 6.30 -3.34 -14.06
CA LYS A 27 7.30 -4.22 -13.43
C LYS A 27 8.00 -5.10 -14.47
N CYS A 28 7.25 -5.72 -15.38
CA CYS A 28 7.83 -6.52 -16.47
C CYS A 28 8.72 -5.69 -17.42
N GLN A 29 8.46 -4.38 -17.54
CA GLN A 29 9.30 -3.44 -18.28
C GLN A 29 10.51 -2.93 -17.48
N GLY A 30 10.76 -3.46 -16.28
CA GLY A 30 11.88 -3.05 -15.42
C GLY A 30 11.67 -1.74 -14.67
N PHE A 31 10.44 -1.26 -14.58
CA PHE A 31 10.08 -0.03 -13.90
C PHE A 31 9.02 -0.30 -12.81
N ILE A 32 9.32 0.09 -11.57
CA ILE A 32 8.42 -0.11 -10.44
C ILE A 32 7.72 1.20 -10.10
N ILE A 33 6.37 1.21 -10.21
CA ILE A 33 5.55 2.29 -9.69
C ILE A 33 5.50 2.15 -8.16
N PRO A 34 5.69 3.26 -7.39
CA PRO A 34 5.59 3.23 -5.93
C PRO A 34 4.28 2.58 -5.46
N HIS A 35 4.37 1.74 -4.43
CA HIS A 35 3.22 1.01 -3.90
C HIS A 35 3.45 0.69 -2.42
N LEU A 36 2.38 0.56 -1.64
CA LEU A 36 2.45 0.23 -0.21
C LEU A 36 1.48 -0.89 0.17
N CYS A 37 0.24 -0.85 -0.32
CA CYS A 37 -0.77 -1.86 -0.02
C CYS A 37 -0.81 -3.04 -1.01
N HIS A 38 0.04 -3.03 -2.03
CA HIS A 38 0.19 -4.11 -3.00
C HIS A 38 1.36 -5.00 -2.63
N ARG A 39 1.18 -6.33 -2.76
CA ARG A 39 2.23 -7.35 -2.65
C ARG A 39 2.17 -8.22 -3.89
N ASP A 40 3.33 -8.42 -4.50
CA ASP A 40 3.49 -9.28 -5.66
C ASP A 40 3.89 -10.69 -5.21
N GLU A 41 3.04 -11.29 -4.40
CA GLU A 41 3.22 -12.63 -3.86
C GLU A 41 1.92 -13.43 -4.05
N PRO A 42 2.01 -14.76 -4.24
CA PRO A 42 0.83 -15.59 -4.41
C PRO A 42 -0.17 -15.45 -3.25
N GLY A 43 -1.44 -15.33 -3.60
CA GLY A 43 -2.53 -15.21 -2.62
C GLY A 43 -2.86 -13.77 -2.20
N TYR A 44 -2.02 -12.79 -2.53
CA TYR A 44 -2.34 -11.39 -2.24
C TYR A 44 -3.05 -10.72 -3.41
N ARG A 45 -4.29 -10.32 -3.23
CA ARG A 45 -4.97 -9.41 -4.15
C ARG A 45 -4.61 -7.96 -3.84
N SER A 46 -4.74 -7.08 -4.80
CA SER A 46 -4.55 -5.64 -4.60
C SER A 46 -5.85 -4.96 -4.21
N ASP A 47 -5.83 -4.11 -3.20
CA ASP A 47 -7.00 -3.32 -2.77
C ASP A 47 -7.01 -1.89 -3.32
N GLY A 48 -5.85 -1.38 -3.75
CA GLY A 48 -5.70 -0.01 -4.26
C GLY A 48 -6.02 1.08 -3.23
N ASN A 49 -6.01 0.77 -1.92
CA ASN A 49 -6.44 1.68 -0.85
C ASN A 49 -5.38 2.75 -0.49
N CYS A 50 -4.08 2.44 -0.55
CA CYS A 50 -3.04 3.40 -0.17
C CYS A 50 -2.84 4.55 -1.17
N ARG A 51 -3.24 4.38 -2.44
CA ARG A 51 -3.09 5.37 -3.52
C ARG A 51 -1.66 5.81 -3.83
N ALA A 52 -0.66 5.12 -3.32
CA ALA A 52 0.75 5.39 -3.62
C ALA A 52 1.13 5.11 -5.10
N CYS A 53 0.32 4.33 -5.82
CA CYS A 53 0.59 3.87 -7.18
C CYS A 53 -0.23 4.59 -8.26
N MET A 54 -0.67 5.83 -8.00
CA MET A 54 -1.52 6.59 -8.93
C MET A 54 -0.79 6.89 -10.24
N VAL A 55 -1.50 6.70 -11.35
CA VAL A 55 -1.08 7.02 -12.71
C VAL A 55 -2.20 7.76 -13.45
N GLU A 56 -1.85 8.43 -14.54
CA GLU A 56 -2.81 9.10 -15.42
C GLU A 56 -3.14 8.22 -16.62
N VAL A 57 -4.41 8.12 -16.95
CA VAL A 57 -4.91 7.47 -18.16
C VAL A 57 -5.63 8.51 -18.99
N GLU A 58 -5.25 8.65 -20.26
CA GLU A 58 -5.89 9.61 -21.15
C GLU A 58 -7.39 9.35 -21.29
N GLY A 59 -8.17 10.43 -21.30
CA GLY A 59 -9.62 10.37 -21.36
C GLY A 59 -10.29 10.09 -20.00
N GLU A 60 -9.56 9.72 -18.96
CA GLU A 60 -10.12 9.57 -17.62
C GLU A 60 -10.01 10.87 -16.79
N ARG A 61 -11.10 11.25 -16.14
CA ARG A 61 -11.15 12.48 -15.32
C ARG A 61 -10.25 12.40 -14.10
N THR A 62 -10.08 11.21 -13.53
CA THR A 62 -9.34 10.97 -12.28
C THR A 62 -8.11 10.11 -12.55
N LEU A 63 -7.10 10.26 -11.68
CA LEU A 63 -5.99 9.31 -11.63
C LEU A 63 -6.49 7.95 -11.17
N VAL A 64 -5.85 6.89 -11.65
CA VAL A 64 -6.19 5.50 -11.32
C VAL A 64 -5.07 4.84 -10.51
N ALA A 65 -5.42 3.88 -9.65
CA ALA A 65 -4.45 3.07 -8.94
C ALA A 65 -3.95 1.96 -9.87
N SER A 66 -2.68 2.03 -10.27
CA SER A 66 -2.07 1.09 -11.23
C SER A 66 -2.10 -0.37 -10.78
N CYS A 67 -2.08 -0.63 -9.48
CA CYS A 67 -2.09 -1.99 -8.92
C CYS A 67 -3.44 -2.72 -9.02
N ILE A 68 -4.52 -2.01 -9.39
CA ILE A 68 -5.87 -2.61 -9.57
C ILE A 68 -6.46 -2.34 -10.95
N ARG A 69 -5.88 -1.43 -11.73
CA ARG A 69 -6.40 -1.08 -13.07
C ARG A 69 -5.84 -2.04 -14.10
N PRO A 70 -6.68 -2.92 -14.72
CA PRO A 70 -6.24 -3.75 -15.83
C PRO A 70 -5.92 -2.91 -17.06
N VAL A 71 -4.95 -3.35 -17.84
CA VAL A 71 -4.67 -2.77 -19.15
C VAL A 71 -5.78 -3.11 -20.14
N ALA A 72 -6.01 -2.22 -21.09
CA ALA A 72 -7.02 -2.39 -22.12
C ALA A 72 -6.47 -1.93 -23.48
N GLU A 73 -7.07 -2.45 -24.56
CA GLU A 73 -6.69 -2.13 -25.92
C GLU A 73 -6.78 -0.62 -26.20
N GLY A 74 -5.72 -0.04 -26.78
CA GLY A 74 -5.64 1.35 -27.14
C GLY A 74 -5.55 2.33 -25.95
N MET A 75 -5.43 1.85 -24.71
CA MET A 75 -5.25 2.70 -23.52
C MET A 75 -3.95 3.52 -23.66
N VAL A 76 -3.95 4.77 -23.18
CA VAL A 76 -2.74 5.60 -23.10
C VAL A 76 -2.48 5.93 -21.63
N VAL A 77 -1.35 5.47 -21.11
CA VAL A 77 -0.99 5.57 -19.71
C VAL A 77 0.25 6.44 -19.54
N HIS A 78 0.18 7.41 -18.64
CA HIS A 78 1.29 8.26 -18.24
C HIS A 78 1.63 8.01 -16.77
N THR A 79 2.73 7.31 -16.53
CA THR A 79 3.19 7.02 -15.16
C THR A 79 3.98 8.18 -14.57
N ARG A 80 4.48 9.08 -15.42
CA ARG A 80 5.39 10.18 -15.05
C ARG A 80 4.81 11.57 -15.29
N SER A 81 3.51 11.70 -15.55
CA SER A 81 2.88 13.02 -15.65
C SER A 81 3.05 13.80 -14.33
N ASP A 82 3.09 15.12 -14.43
CA ASP A 82 3.23 15.99 -13.23
C ASP A 82 2.07 15.77 -12.25
N ARG A 83 0.87 15.55 -12.78
CA ARG A 83 -0.32 15.25 -11.98
C ARG A 83 -0.17 13.94 -11.19
N ALA A 84 0.34 12.88 -11.81
CA ALA A 84 0.57 11.59 -11.15
C ALA A 84 1.70 11.69 -10.11
N LYS A 85 2.81 12.36 -10.44
CA LYS A 85 3.92 12.61 -9.50
C LYS A 85 3.47 13.41 -8.28
N GLN A 86 2.73 14.48 -8.50
CA GLN A 86 2.23 15.33 -7.41
C GLN A 86 1.26 14.56 -6.51
N ALA A 87 0.36 13.75 -7.08
CA ALA A 87 -0.58 12.94 -6.30
C ALA A 87 0.16 11.91 -5.43
N ARG A 88 1.12 11.17 -5.99
CA ARG A 88 1.93 10.21 -5.24
C ARG A 88 2.73 10.87 -4.13
N ARG A 89 3.38 12.00 -4.43
CA ARG A 89 4.12 12.78 -3.43
C ARG A 89 3.22 13.22 -2.28
N MET A 90 2.02 13.73 -2.58
CA MET A 90 1.05 14.16 -1.57
C MET A 90 0.61 12.99 -0.69
N VAL A 91 0.36 11.82 -1.28
CA VAL A 91 0.01 10.60 -0.53
C VAL A 91 1.14 10.21 0.43
N MET A 92 2.38 10.19 -0.05
CA MET A 92 3.54 9.87 0.80
C MET A 92 3.71 10.90 1.92
N GLU A 93 3.54 12.18 1.62
CA GLU A 93 3.65 13.26 2.60
C GLU A 93 2.59 13.12 3.72
N MET A 94 1.35 12.78 3.37
CA MET A 94 0.29 12.52 4.36
C MET A 94 0.58 11.28 5.21
N LEU A 95 1.10 10.20 4.62
CA LEU A 95 1.46 8.99 5.37
C LEU A 95 2.66 9.23 6.30
N VAL A 96 3.66 9.98 5.84
CA VAL A 96 4.82 10.37 6.66
C VAL A 96 4.40 11.27 7.83
N ALA A 97 3.37 12.12 7.65
CA ALA A 97 2.85 12.94 8.74
C ALA A 97 2.40 12.14 9.97
N ASP A 98 1.85 10.94 9.74
CA ASP A 98 1.34 10.07 10.80
C ASP A 98 2.42 9.19 11.44
N GLN A 99 3.63 9.20 10.88
CA GLN A 99 4.75 8.40 11.39
C GLN A 99 5.55 9.14 12.46
N PRO A 100 6.28 8.42 13.33
CA PRO A 100 7.39 9.03 14.06
C PRO A 100 8.45 9.51 13.07
N GLN A 101 9.30 10.44 13.49
CA GLN A 101 10.46 10.86 12.68
C GLN A 101 11.31 9.63 12.32
N GLN A 102 11.87 9.60 11.11
CA GLN A 102 12.61 8.45 10.61
C GLN A 102 13.75 8.02 11.53
N GLU A 103 14.43 8.99 12.19
CA GLU A 103 15.56 8.74 13.08
C GLU A 103 15.18 7.96 14.35
N VAL A 104 13.92 8.05 14.77
CA VAL A 104 13.38 7.38 15.96
C VAL A 104 12.37 6.29 15.60
N ALA A 105 12.06 6.09 14.32
CA ALA A 105 11.17 5.05 13.85
C ALA A 105 11.70 3.65 14.21
N HIS A 106 10.79 2.71 14.50
CA HIS A 106 11.13 1.32 14.79
C HIS A 106 11.93 0.68 13.64
N ASP A 107 11.48 0.88 12.41
CA ASP A 107 12.21 0.50 11.20
C ASP A 107 12.46 1.71 10.30
N LYS A 108 13.70 2.20 10.33
CA LYS A 108 14.14 3.39 9.56
C LYS A 108 14.24 3.13 8.06
N SER A 109 14.27 1.87 7.66
CA SER A 109 14.38 1.40 6.27
C SER A 109 13.11 0.69 5.79
N SER A 110 11.98 0.91 6.47
CA SER A 110 10.71 0.31 6.06
C SER A 110 10.33 0.71 4.63
N HIS A 111 9.54 -0.13 3.99
CA HIS A 111 9.07 0.13 2.63
C HIS A 111 8.40 1.51 2.45
N LEU A 112 7.75 2.03 3.50
CA LEU A 112 7.23 3.40 3.47
C LEU A 112 8.36 4.42 3.29
N TRP A 113 9.42 4.34 4.11
CA TRP A 113 10.53 5.30 4.06
C TRP A 113 11.29 5.22 2.73
N GLU A 114 11.50 4.01 2.19
CA GLU A 114 12.11 3.83 0.86
C GLU A 114 11.25 4.48 -0.24
N MET A 115 9.94 4.25 -0.23
CA MET A 115 9.03 4.83 -1.23
C MET A 115 8.91 6.34 -1.08
N ALA A 116 8.85 6.86 0.14
CA ALA A 116 8.79 8.30 0.42
C ALA A 116 10.06 9.02 -0.06
N ALA A 117 11.23 8.46 0.26
CA ALA A 117 12.51 8.99 -0.22
C ALA A 117 12.58 8.99 -1.76
N GLY A 118 12.11 7.92 -2.41
CA GLY A 118 12.01 7.83 -3.88
C GLY A 118 11.08 8.88 -4.51
N GLN A 119 10.15 9.46 -3.74
CA GLN A 119 9.29 10.57 -4.16
C GLN A 119 9.80 11.94 -3.67
N GLY A 120 10.99 11.99 -3.06
CA GLY A 120 11.57 13.22 -2.50
C GLY A 120 10.82 13.74 -1.27
N VAL A 121 10.22 12.85 -0.49
CA VAL A 121 9.51 13.17 0.76
C VAL A 121 10.33 12.61 1.92
N LEU A 122 11.03 13.46 2.62
CA LEU A 122 11.78 13.11 3.85
C LEU A 122 11.03 13.60 5.10
N GLU A 123 10.27 14.66 4.95
CA GLU A 123 9.48 15.29 6.00
C GLU A 123 8.10 15.65 5.48
N SER A 124 7.13 15.76 6.38
CA SER A 124 5.80 16.25 6.06
C SER A 124 5.63 17.69 6.51
N ARG A 125 4.97 18.51 5.68
CA ARG A 125 4.48 19.85 6.09
C ARG A 125 3.17 19.78 6.89
N PHE A 126 2.56 18.61 6.97
CA PHE A 126 1.37 18.37 7.78
C PHE A 126 1.79 17.98 9.19
N GLN A 127 1.02 18.44 10.17
CA GLN A 127 1.24 18.05 11.56
C GLN A 127 0.71 16.65 11.81
N LYS A 128 1.45 15.85 12.61
CA LYS A 128 0.97 14.59 13.15
C LYS A 128 -0.25 14.85 14.03
N LEU A 129 -1.32 14.10 13.85
CA LEU A 129 -2.46 14.12 14.75
C LEU A 129 -2.09 13.33 16.01
N GLU A 130 -2.13 13.98 17.17
CA GLU A 130 -1.67 13.39 18.44
C GLU A 130 -2.67 12.38 19.05
N GLU A 131 -3.93 12.39 18.60
CA GLU A 131 -5.00 11.58 19.17
C GLU A 131 -5.38 10.41 18.26
N GLY A 132 -5.71 9.27 18.84
CA GLY A 132 -6.55 8.26 18.23
C GLY A 132 -6.06 6.84 18.14
N ARG A 133 -4.78 6.52 18.21
CA ARG A 133 -4.33 5.12 18.11
C ARG A 133 -3.95 4.55 19.47
N ILE A 134 -4.71 3.57 19.93
CA ILE A 134 -4.45 2.86 21.20
C ILE A 134 -4.70 1.37 20.97
N PRO A 135 -3.79 0.47 21.44
CA PRO A 135 -2.45 0.74 21.98
C PRO A 135 -1.42 0.95 20.88
N LEU A 136 -0.39 1.75 21.14
CA LEU A 136 0.73 1.96 20.19
C LEU A 136 1.64 0.74 20.10
N LEU A 137 1.85 0.07 21.23
CA LEU A 137 2.71 -1.10 21.36
C LEU A 137 1.98 -2.21 22.11
N ASP A 138 2.01 -3.42 21.58
CA ASP A 138 1.49 -4.64 22.21
C ASP A 138 2.58 -5.72 22.25
N ASP A 139 3.14 -5.97 23.42
CA ASP A 139 4.17 -6.94 23.72
C ASP A 139 3.62 -8.15 24.49
N SER A 140 2.32 -8.37 24.49
CA SER A 140 1.68 -9.44 25.25
C SER A 140 2.03 -10.85 24.77
N HIS A 141 2.39 -11.00 23.48
CA HIS A 141 2.73 -12.30 22.90
C HIS A 141 4.22 -12.62 23.08
N VAL A 142 4.55 -13.87 23.45
CA VAL A 142 5.92 -14.32 23.77
C VAL A 142 6.91 -14.27 22.61
N ALA A 143 6.43 -14.25 21.37
CA ALA A 143 7.26 -14.32 20.15
C ALA A 143 7.04 -13.14 19.19
N MET A 144 6.06 -12.29 19.42
CA MET A 144 5.70 -11.20 18.50
C MET A 144 5.39 -9.93 19.28
N SER A 145 5.77 -8.80 18.70
CA SER A 145 5.43 -7.46 19.16
C SER A 145 4.72 -6.72 18.05
N VAL A 146 3.68 -6.00 18.37
CA VAL A 146 2.91 -5.17 17.41
C VAL A 146 3.16 -3.71 17.73
N ASN A 147 3.72 -2.98 16.77
CA ASN A 147 3.91 -1.53 16.88
C ASN A 147 2.96 -0.80 15.92
N LEU A 148 1.88 -0.24 16.47
CA LEU A 148 0.89 0.50 15.68
C LEU A 148 1.33 1.92 15.33
N ASP A 149 2.39 2.44 15.95
CA ASP A 149 2.96 3.75 15.58
C ASP A 149 3.55 3.72 14.15
N ALA A 150 3.99 2.55 13.69
CA ALA A 150 4.44 2.32 12.32
C ALA A 150 3.32 1.95 11.33
N CYS A 151 2.06 1.87 11.78
CA CYS A 151 0.94 1.44 10.95
C CYS A 151 0.54 2.52 9.94
N ILE A 152 0.49 2.15 8.65
CA ILE A 152 0.03 2.99 7.53
C ILE A 152 -1.37 2.60 7.04
N GLN A 153 -2.10 1.78 7.77
CA GLN A 153 -3.45 1.31 7.44
C GLN A 153 -3.55 0.64 6.06
N CYS A 154 -2.49 0.00 5.59
CA CYS A 154 -2.45 -0.63 4.27
C CYS A 154 -3.30 -1.91 4.15
N GLY A 155 -3.70 -2.51 5.28
CA GLY A 155 -4.52 -3.72 5.34
C GLY A 155 -3.79 -5.01 4.92
N LEU A 156 -2.47 -4.98 4.73
CA LEU A 156 -1.71 -6.19 4.33
C LEU A 156 -1.77 -7.29 5.40
N CYS A 157 -1.63 -6.95 6.68
CA CYS A 157 -1.71 -7.91 7.78
C CYS A 157 -3.10 -8.57 7.86
N VAL A 158 -4.17 -7.81 7.65
CA VAL A 158 -5.54 -8.33 7.62
C VAL A 158 -5.72 -9.32 6.48
N ARG A 159 -5.28 -8.97 5.27
CA ARG A 159 -5.36 -9.86 4.10
C ARG A 159 -4.47 -11.09 4.25
N ALA A 160 -3.26 -10.93 4.78
CA ALA A 160 -2.39 -12.05 5.10
C ALA A 160 -3.10 -13.05 6.03
N CYS A 161 -3.66 -12.58 7.12
CA CYS A 161 -4.35 -13.41 8.09
C CYS A 161 -5.63 -14.05 7.53
N ARG A 162 -6.46 -13.26 6.85
CA ARG A 162 -7.77 -13.70 6.35
C ARG A 162 -7.71 -14.51 5.06
N GLU A 163 -6.94 -14.04 4.07
CA GLU A 163 -7.00 -14.57 2.70
C GLU A 163 -5.87 -15.57 2.42
N VAL A 164 -4.67 -15.34 2.97
CA VAL A 164 -3.51 -16.20 2.73
C VAL A 164 -3.42 -17.34 3.75
N GLN A 165 -3.51 -17.01 5.05
CA GLN A 165 -3.40 -17.99 6.15
C GLN A 165 -4.76 -18.56 6.57
N VAL A 166 -5.87 -17.92 6.20
CA VAL A 166 -7.25 -18.35 6.49
C VAL A 166 -7.55 -18.50 7.99
N ASN A 167 -6.90 -17.70 8.84
CA ASN A 167 -7.12 -17.69 10.28
C ASN A 167 -8.13 -16.65 10.73
N ASP A 168 -8.24 -15.52 10.02
CA ASP A 168 -9.19 -14.42 10.24
C ASP A 168 -9.19 -13.81 11.67
N VAL A 169 -8.02 -13.78 12.30
CA VAL A 169 -7.82 -13.19 13.65
C VAL A 169 -7.62 -11.68 13.56
N ILE A 170 -6.95 -11.20 12.51
CA ILE A 170 -6.63 -9.78 12.35
C ILE A 170 -7.74 -9.08 11.58
N GLY A 171 -8.37 -8.11 12.23
CA GLY A 171 -9.37 -7.22 11.64
C GLY A 171 -8.93 -5.76 11.65
N MET A 172 -9.83 -4.85 11.21
CA MET A 172 -9.66 -3.41 11.37
C MET A 172 -10.73 -2.87 12.30
N SER A 173 -10.34 -2.10 13.29
CA SER A 173 -11.21 -1.34 14.18
C SER A 173 -11.12 0.15 13.86
N GLY A 174 -12.11 0.93 14.29
CA GLY A 174 -12.19 2.36 14.02
C GLY A 174 -12.45 2.69 12.54
N ARG A 175 -12.23 3.94 12.19
CA ARG A 175 -12.36 4.43 10.80
C ARG A 175 -11.58 5.72 10.59
N GLY A 176 -11.23 6.01 9.32
CA GLY A 176 -10.46 7.21 8.99
C GLY A 176 -9.09 7.16 9.65
N HIS A 177 -8.67 8.27 10.22
CA HIS A 177 -7.40 8.39 10.93
C HIS A 177 -7.28 7.41 12.11
N ASP A 178 -8.39 7.14 12.82
CA ASP A 178 -8.43 6.25 13.98
C ASP A 178 -8.55 4.77 13.63
N ALA A 179 -8.47 4.39 12.35
CA ALA A 179 -8.48 3.01 11.95
C ALA A 179 -7.15 2.33 12.32
N TYR A 180 -7.24 1.15 12.93
CA TYR A 180 -6.05 0.36 13.32
C TYR A 180 -6.35 -1.14 13.24
N PRO A 181 -5.32 -1.97 13.03
CA PRO A 181 -5.50 -3.42 13.11
C PRO A 181 -5.76 -3.84 14.55
N THR A 182 -6.67 -4.78 14.72
CA THR A 182 -7.08 -5.36 16.01
C THR A 182 -7.08 -6.87 15.90
N PHE A 183 -6.98 -7.55 17.04
CA PHE A 183 -6.98 -9.00 17.13
C PHE A 183 -8.28 -9.46 17.79
N ASP A 184 -8.96 -10.44 17.21
CA ASP A 184 -10.27 -10.93 17.65
C ASP A 184 -11.25 -9.78 17.99
N MET A 185 -11.67 -9.65 19.25
CA MET A 185 -12.59 -8.62 19.73
C MET A 185 -11.87 -7.43 20.41
N ALA A 186 -10.69 -7.06 19.93
CA ALA A 186 -9.74 -6.09 20.46
C ALA A 186 -8.96 -6.62 21.69
N ASP A 187 -8.69 -7.89 21.68
CA ASP A 187 -7.84 -8.54 22.68
C ASP A 187 -6.36 -8.19 22.44
N PRO A 188 -5.50 -8.19 23.48
CA PRO A 188 -4.06 -8.19 23.30
C PRO A 188 -3.62 -9.38 22.43
N ILE A 189 -2.60 -9.21 21.56
CA ILE A 189 -2.17 -10.27 20.65
C ILE A 189 -1.85 -11.60 21.37
N GLY A 190 -1.27 -11.53 22.58
CA GLY A 190 -0.94 -12.71 23.37
C GLY A 190 -2.14 -13.44 24.00
N GLU A 191 -3.31 -12.79 24.06
CA GLU A 191 -4.55 -13.36 24.57
C GLU A 191 -5.52 -13.73 23.43
N SER A 192 -5.19 -13.33 22.20
CA SER A 192 -6.00 -13.59 21.00
C SER A 192 -5.86 -15.04 20.53
N SER A 193 -6.72 -15.44 19.59
CA SER A 193 -6.64 -16.74 18.93
C SER A 193 -5.53 -16.84 17.87
N CYS A 194 -4.58 -15.90 17.86
CA CYS A 194 -3.46 -15.88 16.94
C CYS A 194 -2.58 -17.11 17.09
N VAL A 195 -2.36 -17.85 16.00
CA VAL A 195 -1.54 -19.09 15.99
C VAL A 195 -0.08 -18.85 15.63
N ALA A 196 0.36 -17.60 15.57
CA ALA A 196 1.74 -17.21 15.24
C ALA A 196 2.27 -17.87 13.94
N CYS A 197 1.47 -17.87 12.88
CA CYS A 197 1.82 -18.50 11.60
C CYS A 197 2.93 -17.77 10.82
N GLY A 198 3.30 -16.56 11.20
CA GLY A 198 4.36 -15.76 10.56
C GLY A 198 3.92 -14.88 9.41
#